data_90403694c231a837275e9bb57fb7109a
#
_entry.id   90403694c231a837275e9bb57fb7109a
#
_cell.length_a   1.000
_cell.length_b   1.000
_cell.length_c   1.000
_cell.angle_alpha   90.00
_cell.angle_beta   90.00
_cell.angle_gamma   90.00
#
_symmetry.space_group_name_H-M   'P 1'
#
loop_
_entity.id
_entity.type
_entity.pdbx_description
1 polymer ?
#
loop_
_entity_poly.entity_id
_entity_poly.type
_entity_poly.pdbx_seq_one_letter_code
_entity_poly.pdbx_strand_id
1 'polypeptide(L)'
;MLETLWFVLITVLFVGFFFLEGFDFGVGMLTPFLGKTDTERRVLINAIGPVWDGNEVWFITAGGAMFAAFPGWYATLFSGFYMALFLMLIALIGRGVAFEFRSKLPNTKWRQTWDWIIFFGSLLPPLLWGVALANLMKGVPIDAKTNYVGTFWDLISPFSVMAGISIVLLFLLHGALYLALKTEGELRERARQAAKRFGAWASAVLLLFVLLCYFQTDMFTRDGIIPGMVPLTAGMALLSVHFFLKAGRDGWGFIMTGLTITLSTIMVFMSLFPRVMISSLNPEWTLTIYNTASNTYTLKVMTIIALTTVPLVIAYQAWTYWVFRKRISVKDHLEY
;
A
#
# COMPACT_ATOMS: atom_id res chain seq x y z
N MET A 1 23.40 -2.18 -15.04
CA MET A 1 23.28 -3.28 -14.04
C MET A 1 22.87 -2.75 -12.67
N LEU A 2 23.54 -1.71 -12.11
CA LEU A 2 23.18 -1.13 -10.82
C LEU A 2 21.82 -0.41 -10.86
N GLU A 3 21.48 0.25 -11.94
CA GLU A 3 20.19 0.90 -12.17
C GLU A 3 19.04 -0.12 -12.07
N THR A 4 19.18 -1.28 -12.71
CA THR A 4 18.21 -2.37 -12.63
C THR A 4 18.11 -2.92 -11.21
N LEU A 5 19.24 -3.09 -10.52
CA LEU A 5 19.26 -3.53 -9.12
C LEU A 5 18.46 -2.57 -8.23
N TRP A 6 18.70 -1.25 -8.36
CA TRP A 6 18.00 -0.25 -7.55
C TRP A 6 16.53 -0.13 -7.90
N PHE A 7 16.15 -0.31 -9.15
CA PHE A 7 14.74 -0.40 -9.53
C PHE A 7 14.04 -1.59 -8.85
N VAL A 8 14.70 -2.76 -8.84
CA VAL A 8 14.17 -3.95 -8.14
C VAL A 8 14.10 -3.72 -6.63
N LEU A 9 15.13 -3.14 -6.02
CA LEU A 9 15.13 -2.85 -4.57
C LEU A 9 14.01 -1.86 -4.19
N ILE A 10 13.79 -0.81 -4.98
CA ILE A 10 12.66 0.11 -4.77
C ILE A 10 11.32 -0.62 -4.92
N THR A 11 11.20 -1.51 -5.91
CA THR A 11 10.02 -2.37 -6.06
C THR A 11 9.77 -3.21 -4.79
N VAL A 12 10.83 -3.83 -4.24
CA VAL A 12 10.74 -4.61 -2.98
C VAL A 12 10.29 -3.73 -1.81
N LEU A 13 10.79 -2.49 -1.72
CA LEU A 13 10.36 -1.55 -0.69
C LEU A 13 8.86 -1.20 -0.81
N PHE A 14 8.35 -0.97 -2.03
CA PHE A 14 6.93 -0.75 -2.25
C PHE A 14 6.09 -2.02 -2.00
N VAL A 15 6.59 -3.21 -2.32
CA VAL A 15 5.93 -4.48 -1.96
C VAL A 15 5.81 -4.60 -0.45
N GLY A 16 6.89 -4.34 0.30
CA GLY A 16 6.88 -4.33 1.75
C GLY A 16 5.88 -3.32 2.32
N PHE A 17 5.90 -2.10 1.80
CA PHE A 17 4.95 -1.05 2.19
C PHE A 17 3.49 -1.46 1.98
N PHE A 18 3.11 -1.86 0.77
CA PHE A 18 1.71 -2.22 0.49
C PHE A 18 1.26 -3.49 1.21
N PHE A 19 2.16 -4.43 1.46
CA PHE A 19 1.84 -5.63 2.23
C PHE A 19 1.59 -5.28 3.72
N LEU A 20 2.49 -4.52 4.34
CA LEU A 20 2.45 -4.22 5.77
C LEU A 20 1.43 -3.12 6.08
N GLU A 21 1.52 -1.97 5.43
CA GLU A 21 0.55 -0.90 5.60
C GLU A 21 -0.85 -1.27 5.07
N GLY A 22 -0.93 -2.23 4.15
CA GLY A 22 -2.22 -2.70 3.62
C GLY A 22 -3.15 -3.21 4.70
N PHE A 23 -2.67 -3.99 5.66
CA PHE A 23 -3.53 -4.41 6.77
C PHE A 23 -3.71 -3.30 7.82
N ASP A 24 -2.72 -2.44 8.05
CA ASP A 24 -2.82 -1.32 8.98
C ASP A 24 -3.87 -0.30 8.53
N PHE A 25 -3.84 0.12 7.26
CA PHE A 25 -4.89 0.96 6.69
C PHE A 25 -6.25 0.26 6.72
N GLY A 26 -6.28 -1.04 6.40
CA GLY A 26 -7.50 -1.83 6.47
C GLY A 26 -8.11 -1.85 7.87
N VAL A 27 -7.31 -2.04 8.90
CA VAL A 27 -7.74 -1.99 10.31
C VAL A 27 -8.23 -0.60 10.67
N GLY A 28 -7.49 0.45 10.33
CA GLY A 28 -7.88 1.84 10.61
C GLY A 28 -9.24 2.19 9.99
N MET A 29 -9.48 1.80 8.73
CA MET A 29 -10.77 1.98 8.06
C MET A 29 -11.90 1.17 8.71
N LEU A 30 -11.63 -0.01 9.24
CA LEU A 30 -12.62 -0.90 9.83
C LEU A 30 -12.97 -0.54 11.28
N THR A 31 -12.09 0.17 11.99
CA THR A 31 -12.21 0.47 13.42
C THR A 31 -13.55 1.09 13.81
N PRO A 32 -14.08 2.16 13.19
CA PRO A 32 -15.35 2.76 13.60
C PRO A 32 -16.56 1.86 13.33
N PHE A 33 -16.45 0.89 12.42
CA PHE A 33 -17.57 0.03 12.02
C PHE A 33 -17.59 -1.31 12.76
N LEU A 34 -16.43 -1.90 13.04
CA LEU A 34 -16.34 -3.18 13.76
C LEU A 34 -16.38 -3.02 15.27
N GLY A 35 -15.79 -1.94 15.80
CA GLY A 35 -15.78 -1.63 17.23
C GLY A 35 -17.08 -0.97 17.68
N LYS A 36 -17.99 -1.75 18.31
CA LYS A 36 -19.28 -1.26 18.83
C LYS A 36 -19.13 -0.47 20.13
N THR A 37 -18.17 -0.87 20.97
CA THR A 37 -17.85 -0.22 22.23
C THR A 37 -16.48 0.48 22.14
N ASP A 38 -16.23 1.39 23.08
CA ASP A 38 -14.91 2.04 23.15
C ASP A 38 -13.77 1.04 23.38
N THR A 39 -13.99 0.07 24.27
CA THR A 39 -13.00 -0.99 24.54
C THR A 39 -12.71 -1.82 23.28
N GLU A 40 -13.74 -2.18 22.51
CA GLU A 40 -13.52 -2.90 21.25
C GLU A 40 -12.72 -2.08 20.23
N ARG A 41 -12.98 -0.77 20.11
CA ARG A 41 -12.18 0.12 19.24
C ARG A 41 -10.73 0.18 19.69
N ARG A 42 -10.49 0.24 21.00
CA ARG A 42 -9.14 0.15 21.57
C ARG A 42 -8.46 -1.18 21.24
N VAL A 43 -9.18 -2.31 21.31
CA VAL A 43 -8.63 -3.62 20.88
C VAL A 43 -8.20 -3.58 19.42
N LEU A 44 -9.01 -2.99 18.53
CA LEU A 44 -8.67 -2.88 17.10
C LEU A 44 -7.42 -2.02 16.88
N ILE A 45 -7.31 -0.88 17.56
CA ILE A 45 -6.14 0.00 17.49
C ILE A 45 -4.91 -0.71 18.06
N ASN A 46 -5.02 -1.36 19.22
CA ASN A 46 -3.92 -2.13 19.81
C ASN A 46 -3.45 -3.31 18.95
N ALA A 47 -4.31 -3.82 18.05
CA ALA A 47 -3.90 -4.88 17.11
C ALA A 47 -2.79 -4.42 16.16
N ILE A 48 -2.76 -3.14 15.78
CA ILE A 48 -1.74 -2.54 14.91
C ILE A 48 -0.76 -1.64 15.68
N GLY A 49 -1.10 -1.21 16.89
CA GLY A 49 -0.32 -0.29 17.72
C GLY A 49 1.18 -0.58 17.77
N PRO A 50 1.62 -1.83 18.01
CA PRO A 50 3.04 -2.16 18.10
C PRO A 50 3.81 -2.14 16.77
N VAL A 51 3.13 -2.03 15.61
CA VAL A 51 3.75 -2.29 14.28
C VAL A 51 3.53 -1.17 13.26
N TRP A 52 2.49 -0.34 13.40
CA TRP A 52 2.08 0.65 12.38
C TRP A 52 3.21 1.63 12.00
N ASP A 53 3.94 2.16 12.98
CA ASP A 53 5.03 3.11 12.75
C ASP A 53 6.18 2.45 11.98
N GLY A 54 6.57 1.24 12.38
CA GLY A 54 7.58 0.44 11.67
C GLY A 54 7.15 0.06 10.24
N ASN A 55 5.86 -0.07 9.97
CA ASN A 55 5.33 -0.36 8.63
C ASN A 55 5.36 0.88 7.73
N GLU A 56 5.07 2.08 8.25
CA GLU A 56 5.17 3.34 7.50
C GLU A 56 6.61 3.64 7.04
N VAL A 57 7.62 3.20 7.77
CA VAL A 57 9.04 3.41 7.41
C VAL A 57 9.39 2.82 6.04
N TRP A 58 8.73 1.77 5.58
CA TRP A 58 8.95 1.21 4.25
C TRP A 58 8.69 2.21 3.13
N PHE A 59 7.64 3.03 3.26
CA PHE A 59 7.35 4.10 2.30
C PHE A 59 8.41 5.21 2.34
N ILE A 60 8.78 5.66 3.53
CA ILE A 60 9.82 6.70 3.70
C ILE A 60 11.14 6.21 3.12
N THR A 61 11.50 4.95 3.36
CA THR A 61 12.70 4.32 2.82
C THR A 61 12.62 4.21 1.29
N ALA A 62 11.46 3.86 0.72
CA ALA A 62 11.27 3.81 -0.74
C ALA A 62 11.47 5.19 -1.37
N GLY A 63 10.88 6.25 -0.78
CA GLY A 63 11.07 7.63 -1.22
C GLY A 63 12.53 8.10 -1.12
N GLY A 64 13.21 7.81 -0.01
CA GLY A 64 14.63 8.12 0.17
C GLY A 64 15.53 7.35 -0.79
N ALA A 65 15.26 6.07 -1.03
CA ALA A 65 15.98 5.25 -2.00
C ALA A 65 15.77 5.76 -3.44
N MET A 66 14.54 6.16 -3.78
CA MET A 66 14.23 6.76 -5.06
C MET A 66 14.97 8.10 -5.24
N PHE A 67 14.97 8.96 -4.23
CA PHE A 67 15.70 10.24 -4.25
C PHE A 67 17.18 10.04 -4.53
N ALA A 68 17.82 9.07 -3.86
CA ALA A 68 19.24 8.85 -3.97
C ALA A 68 19.64 8.07 -5.25
N ALA A 69 18.83 7.07 -5.66
CA ALA A 69 19.15 6.23 -6.82
C ALA A 69 18.68 6.85 -8.16
N PHE A 70 17.52 7.50 -8.17
CA PHE A 70 16.88 8.06 -9.35
C PHE A 70 16.36 9.49 -9.09
N PRO A 71 17.26 10.48 -8.85
CA PRO A 71 16.87 11.84 -8.50
C PRO A 71 15.96 12.49 -9.56
N GLY A 72 16.15 12.20 -10.84
CA GLY A 72 15.27 12.69 -11.90
C GLY A 72 13.84 12.15 -11.79
N TRP A 73 13.67 10.86 -11.50
CA TRP A 73 12.35 10.28 -11.24
C TRP A 73 11.71 10.88 -9.99
N TYR A 74 12.46 10.96 -8.89
CA TYR A 74 11.97 11.57 -7.64
C TYR A 74 11.48 13.00 -7.87
N ALA A 75 12.30 13.84 -8.53
CA ALA A 75 11.98 15.24 -8.76
C ALA A 75 10.67 15.41 -9.55
N THR A 76 10.52 14.69 -10.66
CA THR A 76 9.32 14.79 -11.51
C THR A 76 8.09 14.23 -10.82
N LEU A 77 8.22 13.08 -10.12
CA LEU A 77 7.12 12.49 -9.37
C LEU A 77 6.63 13.41 -8.26
N PHE A 78 7.55 13.89 -7.40
CA PHE A 78 7.17 14.71 -6.25
C PHE A 78 6.67 16.10 -6.64
N SER A 79 7.15 16.69 -7.72
CA SER A 79 6.61 17.95 -8.23
C SER A 79 5.24 17.76 -8.89
N GLY A 80 5.08 16.71 -9.71
CA GLY A 80 3.82 16.46 -10.42
C GLY A 80 2.68 15.96 -9.52
N PHE A 81 3.01 15.13 -8.55
CA PHE A 81 2.04 14.58 -7.59
C PHE A 81 2.03 15.34 -6.25
N TYR A 82 2.60 16.56 -6.21
CA TYR A 82 2.79 17.33 -4.99
C TYR A 82 1.54 17.42 -4.13
N MET A 83 0.38 17.81 -4.71
CA MET A 83 -0.86 17.95 -3.96
C MET A 83 -1.37 16.61 -3.42
N ALA A 84 -1.26 15.52 -4.20
CA ALA A 84 -1.65 14.19 -3.75
C ALA A 84 -0.76 13.71 -2.61
N LEU A 85 0.56 13.89 -2.72
CA LEU A 85 1.52 13.54 -1.67
C LEU A 85 1.34 14.40 -0.41
N PHE A 86 1.03 15.68 -0.57
CA PHE A 86 0.74 16.58 0.55
C PHE A 86 -0.54 16.16 1.31
N LEU A 87 -1.62 15.80 0.59
CA LEU A 87 -2.85 15.29 1.20
C LEU A 87 -2.60 13.96 1.91
N MET A 88 -1.78 13.09 1.32
CA MET A 88 -1.36 11.83 1.94
C MET A 88 -0.57 12.08 3.23
N LEU A 89 0.37 13.02 3.22
CA LEU A 89 1.17 13.38 4.39
C LEU A 89 0.28 13.90 5.53
N ILE A 90 -0.68 14.80 5.24
CA ILE A 90 -1.64 15.29 6.25
C ILE A 90 -2.46 14.12 6.81
N ALA A 91 -2.90 13.19 5.98
CA ALA A 91 -3.66 12.02 6.39
C ALA A 91 -2.85 11.12 7.34
N LEU A 92 -1.58 10.84 7.00
CA LEU A 92 -0.67 10.03 7.83
C LEU A 92 -0.33 10.72 9.15
N ILE A 93 -0.05 12.04 9.15
CA ILE A 93 0.18 12.81 10.38
C ILE A 93 -1.08 12.74 11.27
N GLY A 94 -2.25 12.99 10.71
CA GLY A 94 -3.53 12.92 11.45
C GLY A 94 -3.75 11.53 12.07
N ARG A 95 -3.47 10.46 11.30
CA ARG A 95 -3.58 9.06 11.76
C ARG A 95 -2.61 8.77 12.89
N GLY A 96 -1.33 9.09 12.76
CA GLY A 96 -0.31 8.85 13.77
C GLY A 96 -0.61 9.60 15.07
N VAL A 97 -0.97 10.90 14.99
CA VAL A 97 -1.39 11.69 16.15
C VAL A 97 -2.65 11.08 16.79
N ALA A 98 -3.59 10.57 16.00
CA ALA A 98 -4.84 10.03 16.50
C ALA A 98 -4.64 8.79 17.40
N PHE A 99 -3.70 7.91 17.07
CA PHE A 99 -3.39 6.73 17.91
C PHE A 99 -2.97 7.15 19.31
N GLU A 100 -2.14 8.19 19.44
CA GLU A 100 -1.62 8.67 20.71
C GLU A 100 -2.64 9.52 21.49
N PHE A 101 -3.44 10.33 20.81
CA PHE A 101 -4.29 11.33 21.46
C PHE A 101 -5.69 10.85 21.79
N ARG A 102 -6.20 9.82 21.08
CA ARG A 102 -7.56 9.32 21.21
C ARG A 102 -7.94 8.99 22.65
N SER A 103 -7.05 8.29 23.37
CA SER A 103 -7.33 7.80 24.72
C SER A 103 -6.94 8.78 25.84
N LYS A 104 -6.40 9.97 25.52
CA LYS A 104 -5.94 10.95 26.55
C LYS A 104 -7.08 11.62 27.31
N LEU A 105 -8.28 11.73 26.69
CA LEU A 105 -9.43 12.35 27.38
C LEU A 105 -10.61 11.36 27.45
N PRO A 106 -11.33 11.30 28.60
CA PRO A 106 -12.49 10.42 28.77
C PRO A 106 -13.78 11.03 28.16
N ASN A 107 -13.65 11.80 27.08
CA ASN A 107 -14.75 12.49 26.40
C ASN A 107 -15.16 11.71 25.15
N THR A 108 -16.43 11.35 25.04
CA THR A 108 -16.96 10.57 23.90
C THR A 108 -16.82 11.29 22.58
N LYS A 109 -17.08 12.61 22.52
CA LYS A 109 -16.91 13.39 21.28
C LYS A 109 -15.45 13.43 20.84
N TRP A 110 -14.53 13.61 21.80
CA TRP A 110 -13.10 13.57 21.55
C TRP A 110 -12.68 12.24 20.90
N ARG A 111 -13.06 11.12 21.52
CA ARG A 111 -12.75 9.77 20.99
C ARG A 111 -13.34 9.53 19.62
N GLN A 112 -14.60 9.92 19.40
CA GLN A 112 -15.25 9.80 18.09
C GLN A 112 -14.56 10.64 17.01
N THR A 113 -14.12 11.86 17.32
CA THR A 113 -13.36 12.69 16.39
C THR A 113 -12.07 11.98 15.95
N TRP A 114 -11.31 11.43 16.90
CA TRP A 114 -10.09 10.69 16.57
C TRP A 114 -10.35 9.38 15.85
N ASP A 115 -11.45 8.67 16.13
CA ASP A 115 -11.87 7.51 15.35
C ASP A 115 -12.08 7.84 13.87
N TRP A 116 -12.70 8.98 13.58
CA TRP A 116 -12.88 9.44 12.20
C TRP A 116 -11.57 9.94 11.57
N ILE A 117 -10.69 10.55 12.33
CA ILE A 117 -9.35 10.91 11.84
C ILE A 117 -8.55 9.65 11.50
N ILE A 118 -8.60 8.60 12.32
CA ILE A 118 -8.00 7.29 12.00
C ILE A 118 -8.60 6.73 10.70
N PHE A 119 -9.94 6.80 10.56
CA PHE A 119 -10.61 6.30 9.35
C PHE A 119 -10.15 7.04 8.09
N PHE A 120 -10.23 8.37 8.06
CA PHE A 120 -9.82 9.15 6.88
C PHE A 120 -8.32 9.10 6.65
N GLY A 121 -7.52 9.10 7.71
CA GLY A 121 -6.07 8.91 7.65
C GLY A 121 -5.65 7.54 7.12
N SER A 122 -6.54 6.55 7.22
CA SER A 122 -6.33 5.20 6.67
C SER A 122 -6.96 4.99 5.30
N LEU A 123 -7.95 5.82 4.90
CA LEU A 123 -8.64 5.74 3.61
C LEU A 123 -7.89 6.50 2.51
N LEU A 124 -7.43 7.71 2.83
CA LEU A 124 -6.83 8.61 1.82
C LEU A 124 -5.52 8.07 1.24
N PRO A 125 -4.55 7.55 2.04
CA PRO A 125 -3.30 7.06 1.47
C PRO A 125 -3.47 5.93 0.44
N PRO A 126 -4.20 4.83 0.69
CA PRO A 126 -4.40 3.79 -0.32
C PRO A 126 -5.17 4.26 -1.55
N LEU A 127 -6.15 5.18 -1.38
CA LEU A 127 -6.87 5.78 -2.49
C LEU A 127 -5.93 6.58 -3.39
N LEU A 128 -5.12 7.46 -2.80
CA LEU A 128 -4.17 8.29 -3.52
C LEU A 128 -3.03 7.49 -4.16
N TRP A 129 -2.57 6.42 -3.50
CA TRP A 129 -1.60 5.50 -4.09
C TRP A 129 -2.15 4.80 -5.33
N GLY A 130 -3.40 4.35 -5.30
CA GLY A 130 -4.02 3.76 -6.48
C GLY A 130 -4.14 4.76 -7.64
N VAL A 131 -4.52 6.01 -7.34
CA VAL A 131 -4.52 7.10 -8.32
C VAL A 131 -3.12 7.32 -8.89
N ALA A 132 -2.09 7.37 -8.04
CA ALA A 132 -0.71 7.58 -8.49
C ALA A 132 -0.20 6.44 -9.38
N LEU A 133 -0.35 5.17 -8.94
CA LEU A 133 0.10 4.01 -9.70
C LEU A 133 -0.60 3.88 -11.06
N ALA A 134 -1.90 4.14 -11.12
CA ALA A 134 -2.65 4.13 -12.38
C ALA A 134 -2.12 5.19 -13.37
N ASN A 135 -1.82 6.39 -12.87
CA ASN A 135 -1.25 7.45 -13.70
C ASN A 135 0.18 7.13 -14.16
N LEU A 136 0.99 6.51 -13.32
CA LEU A 136 2.33 6.04 -13.74
C LEU A 136 2.24 5.01 -14.88
N MET A 137 1.26 4.09 -14.82
CA MET A 137 1.06 3.08 -15.87
C MET A 137 0.45 3.65 -17.16
N LYS A 138 -0.49 4.60 -17.04
CA LYS A 138 -1.15 5.20 -18.19
C LYS A 138 -0.28 6.26 -18.88
N GLY A 139 0.57 6.93 -18.13
CA GLY A 139 1.35 8.09 -18.55
C GLY A 139 0.72 9.42 -18.12
N VAL A 140 1.59 10.39 -17.89
CA VAL A 140 1.27 11.74 -17.42
C VAL A 140 1.95 12.79 -18.31
N PRO A 141 1.45 14.04 -18.39
CA PRO A 141 2.01 15.06 -19.26
C PRO A 141 3.39 15.53 -18.73
N ILE A 142 4.45 14.94 -19.27
CA ILE A 142 5.87 15.30 -19.02
C ILE A 142 6.41 15.95 -20.27
N ASP A 143 7.04 17.12 -20.12
CA ASP A 143 7.68 17.88 -21.21
C ASP A 143 9.12 17.40 -21.50
N ALA A 144 9.74 18.02 -22.52
CA ALA A 144 11.12 17.73 -22.91
C ALA A 144 12.17 18.06 -21.84
N LYS A 145 11.82 18.84 -20.81
CA LYS A 145 12.67 19.20 -19.67
C LYS A 145 12.41 18.31 -18.46
N THR A 146 11.68 17.21 -18.64
CA THR A 146 11.27 16.27 -17.60
C THR A 146 10.32 16.85 -16.53
N ASN A 147 9.70 18.01 -16.80
CA ASN A 147 8.74 18.60 -15.88
C ASN A 147 7.35 18.03 -16.14
N TYR A 148 6.60 17.79 -15.07
CA TYR A 148 5.16 17.60 -15.14
C TYR A 148 4.49 18.93 -15.44
N VAL A 149 3.75 19.00 -16.54
CA VAL A 149 3.07 20.24 -17.02
C VAL A 149 1.55 20.18 -16.88
N GLY A 150 1.03 19.12 -16.26
CA GLY A 150 -0.39 18.99 -15.94
C GLY A 150 -0.76 19.66 -14.61
N THR A 151 -2.03 19.52 -14.24
CA THR A 151 -2.60 19.94 -12.96
C THR A 151 -2.92 18.75 -12.06
N PHE A 152 -3.27 18.99 -10.80
CA PHE A 152 -3.77 17.94 -9.91
C PHE A 152 -5.00 17.21 -10.47
N TRP A 153 -5.88 17.93 -11.16
CA TRP A 153 -7.12 17.36 -11.71
C TRP A 153 -6.88 16.42 -12.88
N ASP A 154 -5.77 16.54 -13.59
CA ASP A 154 -5.39 15.64 -14.67
C ASP A 154 -5.03 14.23 -14.15
N LEU A 155 -4.68 14.13 -12.85
CA LEU A 155 -4.45 12.85 -12.18
C LEU A 155 -5.76 12.12 -11.83
N ILE A 156 -6.89 12.83 -11.80
CA ILE A 156 -8.19 12.29 -11.38
C ILE A 156 -8.97 11.89 -12.63
N SER A 157 -9.03 10.61 -12.90
CA SER A 157 -9.79 10.02 -14.03
C SER A 157 -10.59 8.79 -13.54
N PRO A 158 -11.62 8.36 -14.25
CA PRO A 158 -12.34 7.13 -13.89
C PRO A 158 -11.41 5.91 -13.73
N PHE A 159 -10.36 5.82 -14.55
CA PHE A 159 -9.36 4.77 -14.49
C PHE A 159 -8.52 4.86 -13.18
N SER A 160 -8.00 6.06 -12.87
CA SER A 160 -7.17 6.23 -11.67
C SER A 160 -7.97 6.11 -10.37
N VAL A 161 -9.21 6.60 -10.35
CA VAL A 161 -10.12 6.43 -9.20
C VAL A 161 -10.48 4.96 -9.00
N MET A 162 -10.73 4.21 -10.08
CA MET A 162 -10.98 2.77 -9.99
C MET A 162 -9.79 2.01 -9.39
N ALA A 163 -8.57 2.39 -9.75
CA ALA A 163 -7.35 1.84 -9.12
C ALA A 163 -7.32 2.14 -7.62
N GLY A 164 -7.64 3.37 -7.21
CA GLY A 164 -7.72 3.76 -5.81
C GLY A 164 -8.76 2.93 -5.04
N ILE A 165 -9.96 2.78 -5.57
CA ILE A 165 -11.01 1.95 -4.99
C ILE A 165 -10.57 0.49 -4.89
N SER A 166 -9.85 -0.03 -5.89
CA SER A 166 -9.33 -1.39 -5.89
C SER A 166 -8.36 -1.64 -4.73
N ILE A 167 -7.42 -0.72 -4.50
CA ILE A 167 -6.47 -0.81 -3.38
C ILE A 167 -7.21 -0.70 -2.04
N VAL A 168 -8.13 0.24 -1.90
CA VAL A 168 -8.94 0.40 -0.67
C VAL A 168 -9.69 -0.88 -0.33
N LEU A 169 -10.36 -1.50 -1.29
CA LEU A 169 -11.11 -2.74 -1.06
C LEU A 169 -10.20 -3.92 -0.73
N LEU A 170 -9.04 -4.01 -1.39
CA LEU A 170 -8.05 -5.04 -1.11
C LEU A 170 -7.47 -4.89 0.29
N PHE A 171 -7.19 -3.66 0.74
CA PHE A 171 -6.70 -3.38 2.08
C PHE A 171 -7.77 -3.58 3.15
N LEU A 172 -9.04 -3.26 2.88
CA LEU A 172 -10.14 -3.61 3.77
C LEU A 172 -10.25 -5.13 3.97
N LEU A 173 -10.11 -5.91 2.91
CA LEU A 173 -10.08 -7.37 2.99
C LEU A 173 -8.87 -7.86 3.79
N HIS A 174 -7.67 -7.32 3.51
CA HIS A 174 -6.43 -7.71 4.16
C HIS A 174 -6.44 -7.37 5.66
N GLY A 175 -6.89 -6.17 6.03
CA GLY A 175 -7.06 -5.74 7.42
C GLY A 175 -8.14 -6.55 8.16
N ALA A 176 -9.25 -6.89 7.50
CA ALA A 176 -10.28 -7.75 8.10
C ALA A 176 -9.75 -9.14 8.43
N LEU A 177 -8.93 -9.72 7.54
CA LEU A 177 -8.26 -11.01 7.78
C LEU A 177 -7.20 -10.92 8.88
N TYR A 178 -6.43 -9.82 8.91
CA TYR A 178 -5.50 -9.56 10.01
C TYR A 178 -6.22 -9.49 11.36
N LEU A 179 -7.32 -8.76 11.44
CA LEU A 179 -8.15 -8.69 12.65
C LEU A 179 -8.73 -10.07 13.04
N ALA A 180 -9.15 -10.89 12.09
CA ALA A 180 -9.59 -12.26 12.37
C ALA A 180 -8.49 -13.14 12.99
N LEU A 181 -7.20 -12.82 12.73
CA LEU A 181 -6.06 -13.49 13.34
C LEU A 181 -5.69 -12.90 14.71
N LYS A 182 -5.87 -11.59 14.89
CA LYS A 182 -5.39 -10.85 16.06
C LYS A 182 -6.43 -10.68 17.16
N THR A 183 -7.72 -10.91 16.89
CA THR A 183 -8.80 -10.73 17.85
C THR A 183 -9.49 -12.05 18.23
N GLU A 184 -10.37 -12.00 19.24
CA GLU A 184 -11.13 -13.13 19.76
C GLU A 184 -12.64 -12.82 19.83
N GLY A 185 -13.45 -13.86 20.10
CA GLY A 185 -14.89 -13.76 20.37
C GLY A 185 -15.69 -13.13 19.23
N GLU A 186 -16.65 -12.26 19.58
CA GLU A 186 -17.54 -11.60 18.62
C GLU A 186 -16.81 -10.65 17.66
N LEU A 187 -15.75 -10.00 18.13
CA LEU A 187 -14.97 -9.08 17.32
C LEU A 187 -14.28 -9.81 16.17
N ARG A 188 -13.74 -11.01 16.45
CA ARG A 188 -13.18 -11.90 15.41
C ARG A 188 -14.24 -12.29 14.39
N GLU A 189 -15.45 -12.67 14.85
CA GLU A 189 -16.51 -13.10 13.92
C GLU A 189 -16.98 -11.94 13.03
N ARG A 190 -17.12 -10.73 13.58
CA ARG A 190 -17.40 -9.51 12.79
C ARG A 190 -16.29 -9.22 11.78
N ALA A 191 -15.02 -9.40 12.14
CA ALA A 191 -13.90 -9.26 11.22
C ALA A 191 -13.97 -10.30 10.07
N ARG A 192 -14.31 -11.55 10.35
CA ARG A 192 -14.51 -12.59 9.33
C ARG A 192 -15.68 -12.28 8.39
N GLN A 193 -16.79 -11.75 8.92
CA GLN A 193 -17.92 -11.32 8.10
C GLN A 193 -17.54 -10.15 7.19
N ALA A 194 -16.78 -9.17 7.70
CA ALA A 194 -16.22 -8.09 6.91
C ALA A 194 -15.30 -8.62 5.81
N ALA A 195 -14.41 -9.58 6.12
CA ALA A 195 -13.52 -10.21 5.13
C ALA A 195 -14.32 -10.90 4.00
N LYS A 196 -15.40 -11.62 4.33
CA LYS A 196 -16.28 -12.24 3.32
C LYS A 196 -16.92 -11.19 2.40
N ARG A 197 -17.44 -10.10 2.99
CA ARG A 197 -18.09 -9.02 2.24
C ARG A 197 -17.11 -8.26 1.37
N PHE A 198 -16.00 -7.79 1.94
CA PHE A 198 -14.98 -7.04 1.19
C PHE A 198 -14.23 -7.92 0.20
N GLY A 199 -14.06 -9.23 0.47
CA GLY A 199 -13.50 -10.17 -0.47
C GLY A 199 -14.29 -10.24 -1.79
N ALA A 200 -15.62 -10.29 -1.72
CA ALA A 200 -16.47 -10.28 -2.91
C ALA A 200 -16.31 -8.97 -3.71
N TRP A 201 -16.37 -7.82 -3.05
CA TRP A 201 -16.20 -6.53 -3.70
C TRP A 201 -14.78 -6.34 -4.25
N ALA A 202 -13.75 -6.70 -3.50
CA ALA A 202 -12.36 -6.63 -3.96
C ALA A 202 -12.16 -7.48 -5.23
N SER A 203 -12.68 -8.71 -5.24
CA SER A 203 -12.57 -9.59 -6.42
C SER A 203 -13.25 -9.00 -7.65
N ALA A 204 -14.48 -8.48 -7.50
CA ALA A 204 -15.22 -7.89 -8.61
C ALA A 204 -14.54 -6.61 -9.15
N VAL A 205 -14.12 -5.72 -8.25
CA VAL A 205 -13.54 -4.42 -8.63
C VAL A 205 -12.12 -4.58 -9.17
N LEU A 206 -11.29 -5.47 -8.59
CA LEU A 206 -9.97 -5.77 -9.15
C LEU A 206 -10.07 -6.40 -10.54
N LEU A 207 -10.99 -7.32 -10.76
CA LEU A 207 -11.21 -7.89 -12.10
C LEU A 207 -11.58 -6.82 -13.11
N LEU A 208 -12.49 -5.91 -12.75
CA LEU A 208 -12.86 -4.78 -13.59
C LEU A 208 -11.67 -3.86 -13.85
N PHE A 209 -10.85 -3.58 -12.83
CA PHE A 209 -9.65 -2.75 -12.97
C PHE A 209 -8.61 -3.39 -13.91
N VAL A 210 -8.36 -4.70 -13.77
CA VAL A 210 -7.47 -5.42 -14.70
C VAL A 210 -7.98 -5.35 -16.14
N LEU A 211 -9.29 -5.46 -16.33
CA LEU A 211 -9.90 -5.30 -17.64
C LEU A 211 -9.71 -3.87 -18.19
N LEU A 212 -9.84 -2.85 -17.34
CA LEU A 212 -9.55 -1.46 -17.72
C LEU A 212 -8.08 -1.24 -18.06
N CYS A 213 -7.15 -1.90 -17.36
CA CYS A 213 -5.72 -1.85 -17.69
C CYS A 213 -5.43 -2.36 -19.09
N TYR A 214 -6.15 -3.39 -19.55
CA TYR A 214 -6.02 -3.90 -20.92
C TYR A 214 -6.32 -2.84 -21.99
N PHE A 215 -7.31 -1.95 -21.74
CA PHE A 215 -7.70 -0.90 -22.68
C PHE A 215 -6.97 0.43 -22.49
N GLN A 216 -6.44 0.71 -21.29
CA GLN A 216 -5.91 2.03 -20.92
C GLN A 216 -4.39 2.08 -20.83
N THR A 217 -3.72 0.91 -20.86
CA THR A 217 -2.25 0.82 -20.67
C THR A 217 -1.66 -0.16 -21.70
N ASP A 218 -0.35 -0.11 -21.89
CA ASP A 218 0.40 -1.06 -22.71
C ASP A 218 0.88 -2.30 -21.93
N MET A 219 0.39 -2.49 -20.70
CA MET A 219 0.82 -3.55 -19.78
C MET A 219 0.76 -4.96 -20.37
N PHE A 220 -0.25 -5.26 -21.19
CA PHE A 220 -0.50 -6.59 -21.75
C PHE A 220 0.02 -6.76 -23.18
N THR A 221 0.41 -5.68 -23.84
CA THR A 221 0.81 -5.69 -25.27
C THR A 221 2.31 -5.51 -25.46
N ARG A 222 3.04 -5.20 -24.39
CA ARG A 222 4.45 -4.90 -24.43
C ARG A 222 5.31 -6.17 -24.42
N ASP A 223 6.27 -6.25 -25.35
CA ASP A 223 7.21 -7.35 -25.44
C ASP A 223 8.15 -7.47 -24.24
N GLY A 224 8.58 -8.69 -23.93
CA GLY A 224 9.66 -8.98 -22.98
C GLY A 224 9.29 -9.31 -21.54
N ILE A 225 8.02 -9.23 -21.18
CA ILE A 225 7.52 -9.68 -19.86
C ILE A 225 6.40 -10.67 -20.12
N ILE A 226 6.30 -11.75 -19.35
CA ILE A 226 5.22 -12.74 -19.46
C ILE A 226 3.92 -12.07 -18.97
N PRO A 227 3.14 -11.42 -19.86
CA PRO A 227 2.11 -10.46 -19.42
C PRO A 227 0.90 -11.13 -18.77
N GLY A 228 0.77 -12.45 -18.87
CA GLY A 228 -0.38 -13.19 -18.36
C GLY A 228 -0.18 -13.91 -17.03
N MET A 229 1.03 -14.37 -16.73
CA MET A 229 1.27 -15.26 -15.57
C MET A 229 1.11 -14.54 -14.23
N VAL A 230 1.66 -13.34 -14.07
CA VAL A 230 1.65 -12.60 -12.80
C VAL A 230 0.24 -12.13 -12.43
N PRO A 231 -0.52 -11.43 -13.31
CA PRO A 231 -1.90 -11.03 -13.01
C PRO A 231 -2.83 -12.24 -12.83
N LEU A 232 -2.65 -13.33 -13.58
CA LEU A 232 -3.43 -14.55 -13.42
C LEU A 232 -3.19 -15.18 -12.03
N THR A 233 -1.92 -15.29 -11.62
CA THR A 233 -1.57 -15.83 -10.30
C THR A 233 -2.09 -14.94 -9.16
N ALA A 234 -2.00 -13.61 -9.31
CA ALA A 234 -2.59 -12.66 -8.35
C ALA A 234 -4.11 -12.83 -8.25
N GLY A 235 -4.80 -12.97 -9.37
CA GLY A 235 -6.24 -13.22 -9.43
C GLY A 235 -6.62 -14.55 -8.79
N MET A 236 -5.89 -15.64 -9.08
CA MET A 236 -6.11 -16.95 -8.44
C MET A 236 -5.88 -16.89 -6.93
N ALA A 237 -4.84 -16.19 -6.47
CA ALA A 237 -4.58 -15.98 -5.05
C ALA A 237 -5.77 -15.25 -4.39
N LEU A 238 -6.28 -14.17 -4.98
CA LEU A 238 -7.44 -13.44 -4.48
C LEU A 238 -8.70 -14.32 -4.42
N LEU A 239 -9.00 -15.07 -5.48
CA LEU A 239 -10.15 -15.96 -5.50
C LEU A 239 -10.05 -17.09 -4.48
N SER A 240 -8.84 -17.60 -4.22
CA SER A 240 -8.62 -18.65 -3.22
C SER A 240 -8.95 -18.19 -1.79
N VAL A 241 -8.92 -16.87 -1.51
CA VAL A 241 -9.32 -16.30 -0.21
C VAL A 241 -10.74 -16.73 0.16
N HIS A 242 -11.67 -16.75 -0.80
CA HIS A 242 -13.06 -17.16 -0.55
C HIS A 242 -13.15 -18.62 -0.09
N PHE A 243 -12.34 -19.50 -0.68
CA PHE A 243 -12.26 -20.90 -0.24
C PHE A 243 -11.73 -21.02 1.19
N PHE A 244 -10.62 -20.33 1.51
CA PHE A 244 -10.04 -20.38 2.85
C PHE A 244 -10.94 -19.77 3.92
N LEU A 245 -11.66 -18.67 3.61
CA LEU A 245 -12.65 -18.08 4.52
C LEU A 245 -13.83 -19.03 4.80
N LYS A 246 -14.32 -19.75 3.78
CA LYS A 246 -15.37 -20.78 3.96
C LYS A 246 -14.86 -21.94 4.79
N ALA A 247 -13.62 -22.37 4.60
CA ALA A 247 -12.97 -23.44 5.35
C ALA A 247 -12.54 -23.06 6.79
N GLY A 248 -12.75 -21.80 7.22
CA GLY A 248 -12.32 -21.33 8.55
C GLY A 248 -10.79 -21.15 8.70
N ARG A 249 -10.05 -21.15 7.60
CA ARG A 249 -8.58 -21.05 7.56
C ARG A 249 -8.13 -19.60 7.35
N ASP A 250 -8.42 -18.72 8.31
CA ASP A 250 -8.18 -17.26 8.22
C ASP A 250 -6.72 -16.92 7.91
N GLY A 251 -5.75 -17.69 8.46
CA GLY A 251 -4.32 -17.49 8.20
C GLY A 251 -3.92 -17.70 6.74
N TRP A 252 -4.46 -18.73 6.08
CA TRP A 252 -4.25 -18.92 4.64
C TRP A 252 -4.93 -17.82 3.82
N GLY A 253 -6.10 -17.35 4.25
CA GLY A 253 -6.75 -16.19 3.63
C GLY A 253 -5.86 -14.95 3.68
N PHE A 254 -5.21 -14.67 4.82
CA PHE A 254 -4.28 -13.56 4.98
C PHE A 254 -3.04 -13.70 4.08
N ILE A 255 -2.45 -14.91 4.00
CA ILE A 255 -1.31 -15.18 3.12
C ILE A 255 -1.70 -14.95 1.66
N MET A 256 -2.88 -15.40 1.23
CA MET A 256 -3.33 -15.23 -0.16
C MET A 256 -3.62 -13.77 -0.51
N THR A 257 -4.19 -12.98 0.40
CA THR A 257 -4.32 -11.52 0.16
C THR A 257 -2.97 -10.84 0.12
N GLY A 258 -2.04 -11.22 0.99
CA GLY A 258 -0.65 -10.75 0.95
C GLY A 258 0.04 -11.09 -0.38
N LEU A 259 -0.14 -12.31 -0.88
CA LEU A 259 0.38 -12.72 -2.19
C LEU A 259 -0.26 -11.92 -3.33
N THR A 260 -1.57 -11.64 -3.25
CA THR A 260 -2.27 -10.78 -4.22
C THR A 260 -1.65 -9.39 -4.26
N ILE A 261 -1.45 -8.74 -3.08
CA ILE A 261 -0.84 -7.41 -2.97
C ILE A 261 0.57 -7.42 -3.56
N THR A 262 1.39 -8.40 -3.16
CA THR A 262 2.77 -8.56 -3.63
C THR A 262 2.85 -8.68 -5.15
N LEU A 263 2.09 -9.61 -5.72
CA LEU A 263 2.10 -9.85 -7.16
C LEU A 263 1.52 -8.67 -7.95
N SER A 264 0.46 -8.02 -7.45
CA SER A 264 -0.10 -6.82 -8.09
C SER A 264 0.91 -5.67 -8.10
N THR A 265 1.64 -5.47 -6.99
CA THR A 265 2.70 -4.44 -6.92
C THR A 265 3.84 -4.76 -7.88
N ILE A 266 4.34 -5.99 -7.88
CA ILE A 266 5.38 -6.45 -8.82
C ILE A 266 4.91 -6.23 -10.27
N MET A 267 3.66 -6.57 -10.59
CA MET A 267 3.08 -6.40 -11.92
C MET A 267 3.13 -4.94 -12.39
N VAL A 268 2.78 -3.99 -11.51
CA VAL A 268 2.85 -2.55 -11.83
C VAL A 268 4.27 -2.14 -12.20
N PHE A 269 5.25 -2.46 -11.35
CA PHE A 269 6.64 -2.10 -11.60
C PHE A 269 7.25 -2.83 -12.81
N MET A 270 6.92 -4.11 -13.01
CA MET A 270 7.32 -4.85 -14.20
C MET A 270 6.76 -4.23 -15.49
N SER A 271 5.51 -3.77 -15.48
CA SER A 271 4.91 -3.10 -16.64
C SER A 271 5.58 -1.78 -16.99
N LEU A 272 6.15 -1.12 -16.01
CA LEU A 272 6.92 0.10 -16.21
C LEU A 272 8.33 -0.17 -16.75
N PHE A 273 9.04 -1.17 -16.25
CA PHE A 273 10.45 -1.42 -16.55
C PHE A 273 10.78 -1.43 -18.06
N PRO A 274 11.85 -0.77 -18.52
CA PRO A 274 12.81 0.07 -17.79
C PRO A 274 12.34 1.53 -17.58
N ARG A 275 11.10 1.85 -17.96
CA ARG A 275 10.49 3.16 -17.70
C ARG A 275 10.18 3.29 -16.21
N VAL A 276 10.14 4.52 -15.73
CA VAL A 276 9.74 4.86 -14.36
C VAL A 276 8.57 5.84 -14.32
N MET A 277 8.46 6.71 -15.34
CA MET A 277 7.29 7.56 -15.58
C MET A 277 7.10 7.74 -17.09
N ILE A 278 5.92 7.42 -17.58
CA ILE A 278 5.60 7.50 -18.99
C ILE A 278 5.13 8.93 -19.32
N SER A 279 5.71 9.55 -20.36
CA SER A 279 5.18 10.80 -20.88
C SER A 279 4.00 10.51 -21.82
N SER A 280 2.86 11.16 -21.55
CA SER A 280 1.68 11.12 -22.43
C SER A 280 1.77 12.09 -23.61
N LEU A 281 2.75 13.01 -23.62
CA LEU A 281 2.94 14.01 -24.67
C LEU A 281 3.86 13.51 -25.78
N ASN A 282 4.99 12.89 -25.44
CA ASN A 282 5.95 12.34 -26.39
C ASN A 282 6.67 11.14 -25.75
N PRO A 283 6.72 9.97 -26.41
CA PRO A 283 7.45 8.80 -25.91
C PRO A 283 8.94 9.07 -25.62
N GLU A 284 9.60 9.99 -26.34
CA GLU A 284 11.00 10.36 -26.11
C GLU A 284 11.23 11.07 -24.78
N TRP A 285 10.22 11.67 -24.18
CA TRP A 285 10.29 12.38 -22.90
C TRP A 285 9.98 11.47 -21.71
N THR A 286 9.78 10.18 -21.98
CA THR A 286 9.56 9.15 -20.95
C THR A 286 10.80 8.99 -20.07
N LEU A 287 10.58 9.03 -18.75
CA LEU A 287 11.64 8.78 -17.79
C LEU A 287 11.91 7.29 -17.66
N THR A 288 13.18 6.94 -17.66
CA THR A 288 13.69 5.57 -17.54
C THR A 288 14.72 5.46 -16.43
N ILE A 289 15.02 4.23 -16.01
CA ILE A 289 16.10 3.97 -15.04
C ILE A 289 17.46 4.47 -15.53
N TYR A 290 17.62 4.72 -16.83
CA TYR A 290 18.92 5.12 -17.42
C TYR A 290 19.09 6.63 -17.47
N ASN A 291 18.02 7.39 -17.79
CA ASN A 291 18.10 8.85 -17.91
C ASN A 291 17.80 9.59 -16.60
N THR A 292 17.41 8.86 -15.53
CA THR A 292 17.11 9.45 -14.21
C THR A 292 18.07 9.03 -13.11
N ALA A 293 18.97 8.07 -13.38
CA ALA A 293 19.85 7.48 -12.37
C ALA A 293 20.94 8.43 -11.88
N SER A 294 21.30 8.27 -10.63
CA SER A 294 22.54 8.80 -10.05
C SER A 294 23.79 8.16 -10.69
N ASN A 295 24.93 8.76 -10.42
CA ASN A 295 26.21 8.21 -10.90
C ASN A 295 26.52 6.84 -10.27
N THR A 296 27.39 6.07 -10.94
CA THR A 296 27.76 4.70 -10.53
C THR A 296 28.36 4.62 -9.13
N TYR A 297 29.11 5.65 -8.70
CA TYR A 297 29.70 5.69 -7.36
C TYR A 297 28.61 5.72 -6.28
N THR A 298 27.64 6.61 -6.41
CA THR A 298 26.50 6.72 -5.49
C THR A 298 25.73 5.39 -5.39
N LEU A 299 25.39 4.79 -6.54
CA LEU A 299 24.67 3.51 -6.56
C LEU A 299 25.46 2.37 -5.88
N LYS A 300 26.81 2.34 -6.04
CA LYS A 300 27.66 1.35 -5.36
C LYS A 300 27.67 1.55 -3.84
N VAL A 301 27.87 2.78 -3.36
CA VAL A 301 27.88 3.10 -1.93
C VAL A 301 26.53 2.73 -1.29
N MET A 302 25.43 3.13 -1.94
CA MET A 302 24.08 2.78 -1.48
C MET A 302 23.88 1.26 -1.41
N THR A 303 24.39 0.50 -2.38
CA THR A 303 24.29 -0.96 -2.41
C THR A 303 24.99 -1.59 -1.22
N ILE A 304 26.19 -1.13 -0.87
CA ILE A 304 26.95 -1.62 0.29
C ILE A 304 26.15 -1.33 1.58
N ILE A 305 25.63 -0.11 1.73
CA ILE A 305 24.82 0.28 2.89
C ILE A 305 23.57 -0.58 2.98
N ALA A 306 22.84 -0.74 1.88
CA ALA A 306 21.61 -1.53 1.87
C ALA A 306 21.87 -3.00 2.25
N LEU A 307 22.92 -3.63 1.69
CA LEU A 307 23.27 -5.02 2.00
C LEU A 307 23.68 -5.24 3.46
N THR A 308 24.18 -4.21 4.13
CA THR A 308 24.57 -4.31 5.55
C THR A 308 23.42 -3.96 6.50
N THR A 309 22.60 -2.95 6.19
CA THR A 309 21.59 -2.46 7.13
C THR A 309 20.22 -3.12 6.96
N VAL A 310 19.78 -3.39 5.73
CA VAL A 310 18.43 -3.94 5.47
C VAL A 310 18.23 -5.32 6.14
N PRO A 311 19.18 -6.26 6.14
CA PRO A 311 18.99 -7.53 6.86
C PRO A 311 18.77 -7.34 8.36
N LEU A 312 19.44 -6.37 8.99
CA LEU A 312 19.27 -6.06 10.42
C LEU A 312 17.86 -5.50 10.68
N VAL A 313 17.39 -4.59 9.83
CA VAL A 313 16.04 -4.01 9.95
C VAL A 313 14.97 -5.10 9.77
N ILE A 314 15.12 -5.98 8.78
CA ILE A 314 14.19 -7.10 8.55
C ILE A 314 14.17 -8.05 9.76
N ALA A 315 15.34 -8.39 10.32
CA ALA A 315 15.43 -9.25 11.49
C ALA A 315 14.75 -8.60 12.71
N TYR A 316 14.98 -7.30 12.95
CA TYR A 316 14.33 -6.55 14.02
C TYR A 316 12.79 -6.52 13.83
N GLN A 317 12.31 -6.20 12.62
CA GLN A 317 10.88 -6.17 12.34
C GLN A 317 10.22 -7.55 12.48
N ALA A 318 10.87 -8.60 12.00
CA ALA A 318 10.41 -9.97 12.20
C ALA A 318 10.33 -10.35 13.68
N TRP A 319 11.31 -9.91 14.49
CA TRP A 319 11.29 -10.10 15.93
C TRP A 319 10.13 -9.34 16.59
N THR A 320 9.84 -8.10 16.19
CA THR A 320 8.69 -7.32 16.67
C THR A 320 7.38 -8.06 16.40
N TYR A 321 7.17 -8.54 15.17
CA TYR A 321 5.99 -9.33 14.84
C TYR A 321 5.89 -10.63 15.65
N TRP A 322 7.01 -11.28 15.93
CA TRP A 322 7.04 -12.48 16.76
C TRP A 322 6.69 -12.19 18.22
N VAL A 323 7.18 -11.09 18.81
CA VAL A 323 6.84 -10.66 20.18
C VAL A 323 5.34 -10.38 20.30
N PHE A 324 4.78 -9.63 19.38
CA PHE A 324 3.37 -9.20 19.41
C PHE A 324 2.43 -10.16 18.67
N ARG A 325 2.80 -11.42 18.43
CA ARG A 325 1.98 -12.38 17.66
C ARG A 325 0.69 -12.84 18.36
N LYS A 326 0.56 -12.67 19.66
CA LYS A 326 -0.60 -13.14 20.44
C LYS A 326 -1.88 -12.41 20.03
N ARG A 327 -3.01 -13.07 20.22
CA ARG A 327 -4.34 -12.45 20.07
C ARG A 327 -4.59 -11.47 21.21
N ILE A 328 -5.43 -10.48 20.94
CA ILE A 328 -5.81 -9.43 21.87
C ILE A 328 -7.32 -9.54 22.13
N SER A 329 -7.72 -9.44 23.40
CA SER A 329 -9.10 -9.47 23.86
C SER A 329 -9.48 -8.19 24.61
N VAL A 330 -10.77 -8.00 24.85
CA VAL A 330 -11.28 -6.88 25.67
C VAL A 330 -10.87 -6.95 27.13
N LYS A 331 -10.28 -8.07 27.57
CA LYS A 331 -9.81 -8.29 28.96
C LYS A 331 -8.35 -7.95 29.13
N ASP A 332 -7.60 -7.74 28.06
CA ASP A 332 -6.19 -7.46 28.11
C ASP A 332 -5.92 -5.99 28.48
N HIS A 333 -4.73 -5.71 28.99
CA HIS A 333 -4.30 -4.34 29.18
C HIS A 333 -4.06 -3.71 27.80
N LEU A 334 -4.74 -2.58 27.54
CA LEU A 334 -4.70 -1.85 26.27
C LEU A 334 -3.93 -0.54 26.47
N GLU A 335 -2.88 -0.33 25.69
CA GLU A 335 -2.06 0.88 25.77
C GLU A 335 -2.72 2.06 25.03
N TYR A 336 -3.29 1.80 23.88
CA TYR A 336 -3.95 2.80 23.00
C TYR A 336 -5.43 2.98 23.33
#